data_e9242f559be29f190f452f1f3bfdfa40
#
_entry.id   e9242f559be29f190f452f1f3bfdfa40
#
_cell.length_a   1.000
_cell.length_b   1.000
_cell.length_c   1.000
_cell.angle_alpha   90.00
_cell.angle_beta   90.00
_cell.angle_gamma   90.00
#
_symmetry.space_group_name_H-M   'P 1'
#
loop_
_entity.id
_entity.type
_entity.pdbx_description
1 polymer ?
#
loop_
_entity_poly.entity_id
_entity_poly.type
_entity_poly.pdbx_seq_one_letter_code
_entity_poly.pdbx_strand_id
1 'polypeptide(L)'
;GAFIDQMAMLLNVPMDELNELAKECEKTYTIASRCGVFAKSDIQPLLNQGAKKSDIAKSIFVAVVNQTIAGLAQGREIAGKIVYLGGPLTFLPELRKSFDETLKTTGICPEDSLYYVAMGAALCADERINFDEIIEKVKHYRGSGNFAFNKPLFENEKELEEFKARHAKATVAIGELKGYTGKAYIGIDAGSTTLKATVISEDKKILFSQYQSNSGNPCLLYTSDA
;
A
#
# COMPACT_ATOMS: atom_id res chain seq x y z
N GLY A 1 1.05 -10.06 3.29
CA GLY A 1 1.93 -9.34 2.42
C GLY A 1 1.47 -7.94 2.11
N ALA A 2 1.00 -7.71 0.91
CA ALA A 2 0.85 -6.35 0.34
C ALA A 2 0.11 -5.33 1.21
N PHE A 3 -0.88 -5.70 2.00
CA PHE A 3 -1.54 -4.78 2.93
C PHE A 3 -0.57 -4.30 4.02
N ILE A 4 0.15 -5.23 4.65
CA ILE A 4 1.11 -4.89 5.72
C ILE A 4 2.24 -4.03 5.15
N ASP A 5 2.74 -4.37 3.94
CA ASP A 5 3.76 -3.59 3.24
C ASP A 5 3.31 -2.14 3.00
N GLN A 6 2.07 -1.96 2.53
CA GLN A 6 1.48 -0.63 2.34
C GLN A 6 1.34 0.17 3.64
N MET A 7 1.03 -0.51 4.74
CA MET A 7 0.90 0.16 6.05
C MET A 7 2.28 0.50 6.65
N ALA A 8 3.28 -0.34 6.46
CA ALA A 8 4.66 -0.03 6.82
C ALA A 8 5.18 1.22 6.05
N MET A 9 4.91 1.26 4.74
CA MET A 9 5.22 2.44 3.92
C MET A 9 4.48 3.70 4.42
N LEU A 10 3.21 3.59 4.81
CA LEU A 10 2.45 4.72 5.34
C LEU A 10 3.04 5.27 6.65
N LEU A 11 3.53 4.38 7.51
CA LEU A 11 4.23 4.74 8.74
C LEU A 11 5.67 5.22 8.50
N ASN A 12 6.15 5.10 7.25
CA ASN A 12 7.54 5.36 6.87
C ASN A 12 8.53 4.57 7.74
N VAL A 13 8.31 3.25 7.80
CA VAL A 13 9.17 2.31 8.51
C VAL A 13 9.40 1.04 7.66
N PRO A 14 10.56 0.41 7.75
CA PRO A 14 10.78 -0.91 7.16
C PRO A 14 9.95 -1.99 7.87
N MET A 15 9.78 -3.14 7.24
CA MET A 15 8.88 -4.20 7.72
C MET A 15 9.33 -4.82 9.05
N ASP A 16 10.62 -4.99 9.24
CA ASP A 16 11.22 -5.50 10.48
C ASP A 16 11.02 -4.51 11.64
N GLU A 17 11.19 -3.22 11.39
CA GLU A 17 10.92 -2.18 12.37
C GLU A 17 9.43 -2.12 12.75
N LEU A 18 8.50 -2.38 11.81
CA LEU A 18 7.08 -2.45 12.12
C LEU A 18 6.77 -3.51 13.17
N ASN A 19 7.44 -4.67 13.10
CA ASN A 19 7.30 -5.71 14.11
C ASN A 19 7.87 -5.29 15.47
N GLU A 20 9.03 -4.63 15.49
CA GLU A 20 9.64 -4.15 16.73
C GLU A 20 8.78 -3.06 17.39
N LEU A 21 8.28 -2.11 16.62
CA LEU A 21 7.34 -1.10 17.11
C LEU A 21 6.10 -1.71 17.77
N ALA A 22 5.54 -2.75 17.16
CA ALA A 22 4.34 -3.40 17.71
C ALA A 22 4.54 -4.02 19.10
N LYS A 23 5.79 -4.34 19.49
CA LYS A 23 6.12 -4.82 20.85
C LYS A 23 5.92 -3.75 21.94
N GLU A 24 6.12 -2.49 21.57
CA GLU A 24 6.04 -1.34 22.49
C GLU A 24 4.65 -0.73 22.55
N CYS A 25 3.64 -1.41 22.05
CA CYS A 25 2.26 -0.93 22.03
C CYS A 25 1.70 -0.79 23.43
N GLU A 26 1.12 0.37 23.73
CA GLU A 26 0.38 0.63 24.97
C GLU A 26 -1.14 0.63 24.72
N LYS A 27 -1.57 0.97 23.51
CA LYS A 27 -2.98 1.13 23.16
C LYS A 27 -3.25 0.72 21.73
N THR A 28 -4.33 -0.01 21.47
CA THR A 28 -4.77 -0.34 20.12
C THR A 28 -5.92 0.55 19.66
N TYR A 29 -5.95 0.84 18.37
CA TYR A 29 -7.00 1.58 17.68
C TYR A 29 -7.77 0.66 16.73
N THR A 30 -9.02 0.99 16.46
CA THR A 30 -9.79 0.30 15.43
C THR A 30 -9.37 0.82 14.06
N ILE A 31 -8.85 -0.07 13.22
CA ILE A 31 -8.42 0.23 11.85
C ILE A 31 -9.18 -0.69 10.90
N ALA A 32 -9.70 -0.12 9.81
CA ALA A 32 -10.33 -0.90 8.76
C ALA A 32 -9.31 -1.78 8.05
N SER A 33 -9.58 -3.09 8.02
CA SER A 33 -8.65 -4.08 7.44
C SER A 33 -9.05 -4.55 6.04
N ARG A 34 -10.29 -4.25 5.62
CA ARG A 34 -10.84 -4.77 4.36
C ARG A 34 -10.22 -4.13 3.12
N CYS A 35 -9.78 -2.89 3.19
CA CYS A 35 -9.21 -2.16 2.08
C CYS A 35 -8.12 -1.20 2.57
N GLY A 36 -6.96 -1.21 1.90
CA GLY A 36 -5.84 -0.34 2.24
C GLY A 36 -6.17 1.16 2.17
N VAL A 37 -7.14 1.56 1.34
CA VAL A 37 -7.60 2.96 1.27
C VAL A 37 -8.31 3.37 2.55
N PHE A 38 -9.24 2.55 3.05
CA PHE A 38 -9.92 2.83 4.31
C PHE A 38 -8.97 2.76 5.51
N ALA A 39 -8.03 1.81 5.52
CA ALA A 39 -7.01 1.77 6.55
C ALA A 39 -6.17 3.05 6.60
N LYS A 40 -5.79 3.60 5.44
CA LYS A 40 -5.10 4.91 5.37
C LYS A 40 -5.95 6.04 5.92
N SER A 41 -7.24 6.04 5.60
CA SER A 41 -8.19 7.05 6.11
C SER A 41 -8.35 7.00 7.62
N ASP A 42 -8.20 5.83 8.24
CA ASP A 42 -8.24 5.68 9.69
C ASP A 42 -6.90 6.05 10.34
N ILE A 43 -5.78 5.64 9.74
CA ILE A 43 -4.44 5.83 10.29
C ILE A 43 -4.00 7.29 10.20
N GLN A 44 -4.26 7.98 9.10
CA GLN A 44 -3.78 9.34 8.88
C GLN A 44 -4.26 10.34 9.96
N PRO A 45 -5.54 10.36 10.36
CA PRO A 45 -5.99 11.19 11.47
C PRO A 45 -5.31 10.84 12.80
N LEU A 46 -5.06 9.56 13.07
CA LEU A 46 -4.37 9.13 14.29
C LEU A 46 -2.93 9.68 14.33
N LEU A 47 -2.20 9.60 13.22
CA LEU A 47 -0.86 10.18 13.12
C LEU A 47 -0.89 11.70 13.32
N ASN A 48 -1.86 12.38 12.72
CA ASN A 48 -2.03 13.82 12.86
C ASN A 48 -2.37 14.25 14.30
N GLN A 49 -3.01 13.38 15.07
CA GLN A 49 -3.31 13.58 16.47
C GLN A 49 -2.14 13.18 17.40
N GLY A 50 -1.01 12.75 16.87
CA GLY A 50 0.17 12.37 17.62
C GLY A 50 0.11 10.97 18.23
N ALA A 51 -0.69 10.06 17.67
CA ALA A 51 -0.69 8.65 18.08
C ALA A 51 0.69 8.03 17.87
N LYS A 52 1.14 7.22 18.82
CA LYS A 52 2.43 6.53 18.75
C LYS A 52 2.43 5.55 17.57
N LYS A 53 3.52 5.52 16.80
CA LYS A 53 3.68 4.54 15.71
C LYS A 53 3.62 3.09 16.22
N SER A 54 4.07 2.81 17.44
CA SER A 54 3.97 1.52 18.11
C SER A 54 2.52 1.05 18.25
N ASP A 55 1.64 1.93 18.69
CA ASP A 55 0.22 1.65 18.86
C ASP A 55 -0.46 1.39 17.51
N ILE A 56 -0.10 2.17 16.50
CA ILE A 56 -0.63 1.99 15.15
C ILE A 56 -0.11 0.68 14.53
N ALA A 57 1.16 0.33 14.72
CA ALA A 57 1.75 -0.91 14.22
C ALA A 57 1.02 -2.15 14.77
N LYS A 58 0.80 -2.20 16.08
CA LYS A 58 0.00 -3.29 16.71
C LYS A 58 -1.44 -3.28 16.21
N SER A 59 -2.05 -2.11 16.05
CA SER A 59 -3.42 -1.97 15.54
C SER A 59 -3.57 -2.50 14.12
N ILE A 60 -2.57 -2.29 13.28
CA ILE A 60 -2.51 -2.88 11.92
C ILE A 60 -2.50 -4.40 12.01
N PHE A 61 -1.69 -5.00 12.89
CA PHE A 61 -1.66 -6.45 13.05
C PHE A 61 -3.00 -7.00 13.57
N VAL A 62 -3.61 -6.36 14.53
CA VAL A 62 -4.95 -6.72 15.03
C VAL A 62 -6.00 -6.63 13.92
N ALA A 63 -5.94 -5.59 13.10
CA ALA A 63 -6.83 -5.44 11.95
C ALA A 63 -6.67 -6.59 10.93
N VAL A 64 -5.43 -6.97 10.59
CA VAL A 64 -5.13 -8.11 9.71
C VAL A 64 -5.65 -9.42 10.30
N VAL A 65 -5.44 -9.63 11.61
CA VAL A 65 -5.93 -10.83 12.34
C VAL A 65 -7.43 -10.92 12.25
N ASN A 66 -8.14 -9.86 12.58
CA ASN A 66 -9.62 -9.83 12.58
C ASN A 66 -10.17 -10.10 11.18
N GLN A 67 -9.57 -9.50 10.13
CA GLN A 67 -9.97 -9.76 8.76
C GLN A 67 -9.73 -11.21 8.34
N THR A 68 -8.56 -11.76 8.70
CA THR A 68 -8.19 -13.13 8.36
C THR A 68 -9.12 -14.11 9.04
N ILE A 69 -9.37 -13.95 10.33
CA ILE A 69 -10.30 -14.80 11.10
C ILE A 69 -11.71 -14.70 10.50
N ALA A 70 -12.21 -13.49 10.26
CA ALA A 70 -13.55 -13.32 9.67
C ALA A 70 -13.66 -13.99 8.30
N GLY A 71 -12.62 -13.90 7.45
CA GLY A 71 -12.59 -14.54 6.14
C GLY A 71 -12.51 -16.07 6.18
N LEU A 72 -11.72 -16.62 7.09
CA LEU A 72 -11.52 -18.07 7.22
C LEU A 72 -12.65 -18.75 8.00
N ALA A 73 -13.04 -18.18 9.11
CA ALA A 73 -14.02 -18.77 10.02
C ALA A 73 -15.44 -18.73 9.45
N GLN A 74 -15.80 -17.65 8.76
CA GLN A 74 -17.17 -17.46 8.22
C GLN A 74 -18.25 -17.77 9.28
N GLY A 75 -18.04 -17.33 10.52
CA GLY A 75 -18.94 -17.57 11.65
C GLY A 75 -18.76 -18.92 12.37
N ARG A 76 -17.81 -19.74 11.97
CA ARG A 76 -17.46 -20.98 12.65
C ARG A 76 -16.40 -20.75 13.70
N GLU A 77 -16.34 -21.59 14.71
CA GLU A 77 -15.25 -21.59 15.68
C GLU A 77 -13.96 -22.12 15.04
N ILE A 78 -12.85 -21.41 15.25
CA ILE A 78 -11.50 -21.89 14.89
C ILE A 78 -10.95 -22.62 16.12
N ALA A 79 -10.89 -23.94 16.06
CA ALA A 79 -10.45 -24.81 17.14
C ALA A 79 -9.36 -25.78 16.65
N GLY A 80 -8.65 -26.41 17.61
CA GLY A 80 -7.61 -27.39 17.32
C GLY A 80 -6.20 -26.79 17.30
N LYS A 81 -5.28 -27.48 16.64
CA LYS A 81 -3.88 -27.02 16.52
C LYS A 81 -3.76 -25.96 15.43
N ILE A 82 -3.36 -24.77 15.82
CA ILE A 82 -3.10 -23.67 14.90
C ILE A 82 -1.63 -23.74 14.44
N VAL A 83 -1.43 -23.74 13.12
CA VAL A 83 -0.11 -23.72 12.51
C VAL A 83 0.04 -22.49 11.66
N TYR A 84 1.07 -21.71 11.92
CA TYR A 84 1.38 -20.48 11.20
C TYR A 84 2.35 -20.77 10.06
N LEU A 85 1.92 -20.48 8.83
CA LEU A 85 2.68 -20.74 7.61
C LEU A 85 2.79 -19.47 6.74
N GLY A 86 3.83 -19.41 5.92
CA GLY A 86 4.05 -18.36 4.94
C GLY A 86 4.77 -17.13 5.49
N GLY A 87 5.24 -16.26 4.59
CA GLY A 87 6.15 -15.16 4.88
C GLY A 87 5.72 -14.25 6.04
N PRO A 88 4.55 -13.61 5.99
CA PRO A 88 4.17 -12.69 7.06
C PRO A 88 4.12 -13.33 8.45
N LEU A 89 3.61 -14.56 8.55
CA LEU A 89 3.54 -15.27 9.83
C LEU A 89 4.88 -15.83 10.27
N THR A 90 5.80 -16.09 9.36
CA THR A 90 7.17 -16.52 9.68
C THR A 90 8.00 -15.35 10.22
N PHE A 91 7.96 -14.19 9.53
CA PHE A 91 8.85 -13.06 9.82
C PHE A 91 8.30 -12.07 10.85
N LEU A 92 6.99 -12.08 11.16
CA LEU A 92 6.38 -11.13 12.07
C LEU A 92 5.84 -11.84 13.34
N PRO A 93 6.69 -12.04 14.37
CA PRO A 93 6.28 -12.65 15.63
C PRO A 93 5.11 -11.94 16.32
N GLU A 94 5.06 -10.60 16.28
CA GLU A 94 3.97 -9.84 16.88
C GLU A 94 2.63 -10.01 16.14
N LEU A 95 2.67 -10.32 14.85
CA LEU A 95 1.47 -10.72 14.12
C LEU A 95 0.95 -12.09 14.62
N ARG A 96 1.83 -13.09 14.82
CA ARG A 96 1.44 -14.39 15.42
C ARG A 96 0.86 -14.20 16.81
N LYS A 97 1.51 -13.40 17.65
CA LYS A 97 1.03 -13.07 18.99
C LYS A 97 -0.36 -12.45 18.97
N SER A 98 -0.63 -11.57 17.98
CA SER A 98 -1.97 -10.99 17.80
C SER A 98 -3.01 -12.04 17.42
N PHE A 99 -2.64 -13.09 16.65
CA PHE A 99 -3.51 -14.24 16.41
C PHE A 99 -3.74 -15.05 17.69
N ASP A 100 -2.69 -15.35 18.44
CA ASP A 100 -2.78 -16.11 19.70
C ASP A 100 -3.69 -15.40 20.70
N GLU A 101 -3.52 -14.09 20.86
CA GLU A 101 -4.34 -13.25 21.72
C GLU A 101 -5.82 -13.26 21.31
N THR A 102 -6.10 -13.15 20.01
CA THR A 102 -7.47 -13.09 19.49
C THR A 102 -8.16 -14.45 19.54
N LEU A 103 -7.45 -15.52 19.21
CA LEU A 103 -7.97 -16.90 19.21
C LEU A 103 -7.91 -17.56 20.62
N LYS A 104 -7.28 -16.90 21.59
CA LYS A 104 -7.05 -17.42 22.94
C LYS A 104 -6.38 -18.80 22.94
N THR A 105 -5.38 -18.96 22.09
CA THR A 105 -4.62 -20.19 21.90
C THR A 105 -3.15 -19.86 21.63
N THR A 106 -2.30 -20.87 21.61
CA THR A 106 -0.90 -20.72 21.18
C THR A 106 -0.68 -21.53 19.94
N GLY A 107 -0.40 -20.84 18.84
CA GLY A 107 -0.10 -21.46 17.56
C GLY A 107 1.37 -21.87 17.44
N ILE A 108 1.66 -22.74 16.49
CA ILE A 108 2.97 -23.26 16.21
C ILE A 108 3.46 -22.68 14.88
N CYS A 109 4.67 -22.12 14.83
CA CYS A 109 5.35 -21.72 13.62
C CYS A 109 6.53 -22.66 13.38
N PRO A 110 6.41 -23.67 12.50
CA PRO A 110 7.50 -24.61 12.22
C PRO A 110 8.71 -23.90 11.58
N GLU A 111 9.89 -24.49 11.71
CA GLU A 111 11.11 -23.97 11.10
C GLU A 111 10.99 -23.78 9.59
N ASP A 112 10.40 -24.77 8.91
CA ASP A 112 10.19 -24.74 7.45
C ASP A 112 8.86 -24.09 7.02
N SER A 113 8.25 -23.24 7.86
CA SER A 113 6.93 -22.62 7.65
C SER A 113 6.78 -21.90 6.31
N LEU A 114 7.86 -21.40 5.74
CA LEU A 114 7.90 -20.76 4.41
C LEU A 114 7.66 -21.75 3.27
N TYR A 115 8.06 -22.99 3.44
CA TYR A 115 8.14 -23.99 2.37
C TYR A 115 6.99 -24.99 2.39
N TYR A 116 6.16 -25.03 3.42
CA TYR A 116 5.09 -26.01 3.57
C TYR A 116 4.16 -26.11 2.36
N VAL A 117 3.82 -24.96 1.74
CA VAL A 117 2.97 -24.96 0.53
C VAL A 117 3.70 -25.60 -0.66
N ALA A 118 4.98 -25.29 -0.85
CA ALA A 118 5.80 -25.87 -1.91
C ALA A 118 6.04 -27.38 -1.66
N MET A 119 6.30 -27.77 -0.41
CA MET A 119 6.44 -29.18 0.00
C MET A 119 5.14 -29.95 -0.25
N GLY A 120 4.00 -29.36 0.14
CA GLY A 120 2.69 -29.94 -0.13
C GLY A 120 2.42 -30.11 -1.63
N ALA A 121 2.73 -29.10 -2.44
CA ALA A 121 2.63 -29.20 -3.89
C ALA A 121 3.50 -30.32 -4.46
N ALA A 122 4.75 -30.46 -3.98
CA ALA A 122 5.65 -31.52 -4.41
C ALA A 122 5.14 -32.92 -4.01
N LEU A 123 4.56 -33.05 -2.81
CA LEU A 123 3.99 -34.32 -2.33
C LEU A 123 2.70 -34.71 -3.08
N CYS A 124 1.96 -33.73 -3.58
CA CYS A 124 0.73 -33.95 -4.37
C CYS A 124 1.00 -34.08 -5.87
N ALA A 125 2.26 -33.98 -6.31
CA ALA A 125 2.60 -34.13 -7.72
C ALA A 125 2.54 -35.61 -8.14
N ASP A 126 1.62 -35.93 -9.04
CA ASP A 126 1.42 -37.30 -9.53
C ASP A 126 2.30 -37.61 -10.75
N GLU A 127 2.75 -36.59 -11.47
CA GLU A 127 3.55 -36.74 -12.68
C GLU A 127 5.02 -36.38 -12.44
N ARG A 128 5.90 -37.19 -13.00
CA ARG A 128 7.33 -36.86 -13.08
C ARG A 128 7.61 -36.22 -14.44
N ILE A 129 8.11 -35.00 -14.41
CA ILE A 129 8.49 -34.27 -15.62
C ILE A 129 10.02 -34.20 -15.70
N ASN A 130 10.56 -34.43 -16.90
CA ASN A 130 11.99 -34.26 -17.13
C ASN A 130 12.35 -32.77 -17.05
N PHE A 131 13.42 -32.49 -16.30
CA PHE A 131 13.86 -31.10 -16.09
C PHE A 131 14.25 -30.39 -17.40
N ASP A 132 14.88 -31.11 -18.33
CA ASP A 132 15.25 -30.55 -19.63
C ASP A 132 14.02 -30.17 -20.49
N GLU A 133 12.92 -30.92 -20.40
CA GLU A 133 11.66 -30.58 -21.05
C GLU A 133 11.04 -29.31 -20.48
N ILE A 134 11.16 -29.10 -19.16
CA ILE A 134 10.69 -27.88 -18.50
C ILE A 134 11.50 -26.68 -18.99
N ILE A 135 12.83 -26.82 -19.05
CA ILE A 135 13.71 -25.75 -19.54
C ILE A 135 13.34 -25.36 -20.97
N GLU A 136 13.15 -26.35 -21.85
CA GLU A 136 12.79 -26.06 -23.25
C GLU A 136 11.40 -25.40 -23.34
N LYS A 137 10.41 -25.84 -22.58
CA LYS A 137 9.10 -25.20 -22.51
C LYS A 137 9.19 -23.75 -22.02
N VAL A 138 10.01 -23.48 -21.00
CA VAL A 138 10.20 -22.12 -20.45
C VAL A 138 10.92 -21.21 -21.46
N LYS A 139 11.95 -21.71 -22.16
CA LYS A 139 12.65 -20.95 -23.22
C LYS A 139 11.70 -20.52 -24.36
N HIS A 140 10.72 -21.35 -24.68
CA HIS A 140 9.76 -21.12 -25.76
C HIS A 140 8.45 -20.51 -25.27
N TYR A 141 8.29 -20.30 -23.97
CA TYR A 141 7.09 -19.72 -23.39
C TYR A 141 6.95 -18.25 -23.83
N ARG A 142 5.94 -17.98 -24.61
CA ARG A 142 5.57 -16.64 -25.08
C ARG A 142 4.20 -16.27 -24.51
N GLY A 143 4.08 -16.22 -23.21
CA GLY A 143 2.93 -15.71 -22.49
C GLY A 143 1.59 -15.91 -23.21
N SER A 144 1.09 -17.12 -23.28
CA SER A 144 -0.23 -17.43 -23.88
C SER A 144 -1.33 -17.28 -22.84
N GLY A 145 -1.40 -16.16 -22.15
CA GLY A 145 -2.59 -15.85 -21.40
C GLY A 145 -3.71 -15.55 -22.40
N ASN A 146 -4.80 -16.29 -22.36
CA ASN A 146 -6.06 -15.94 -23.02
C ASN A 146 -6.69 -14.69 -22.36
N PHE A 147 -5.88 -13.65 -22.19
CA PHE A 147 -6.37 -12.37 -21.72
C PHE A 147 -6.90 -11.61 -22.93
N ALA A 148 -8.17 -11.31 -22.93
CA ALA A 148 -8.71 -10.29 -23.82
C ALA A 148 -8.09 -8.95 -23.40
N PHE A 149 -7.04 -8.54 -24.09
CA PHE A 149 -6.50 -7.21 -23.93
C PHE A 149 -7.50 -6.21 -24.49
N ASN A 150 -7.72 -5.12 -23.78
CA ASN A 150 -8.41 -3.98 -24.35
C ASN A 150 -7.61 -3.48 -25.57
N LYS A 151 -8.31 -2.98 -26.58
CA LYS A 151 -7.66 -2.31 -27.69
C LYS A 151 -6.71 -1.23 -27.15
N PRO A 152 -5.55 -1.00 -27.80
CA PRO A 152 -4.71 0.11 -27.44
C PRO A 152 -5.50 1.43 -27.54
N LEU A 153 -5.13 2.40 -26.72
CA LEU A 153 -5.78 3.73 -26.69
C LEU A 153 -5.73 4.44 -28.05
N PHE A 154 -4.69 4.15 -28.84
CA PHE A 154 -4.48 4.67 -30.18
C PHE A 154 -4.12 3.52 -31.10
N GLU A 155 -4.76 3.45 -32.26
CA GLU A 155 -4.48 2.40 -33.26
C GLU A 155 -3.23 2.73 -34.08
N ASN A 156 -2.85 4.00 -34.14
CA ASN A 156 -1.69 4.47 -34.89
C ASN A 156 -1.16 5.80 -34.34
N GLU A 157 0.01 6.19 -34.82
CA GLU A 157 0.70 7.40 -34.38
C GLU A 157 -0.07 8.70 -34.72
N LYS A 158 -0.83 8.69 -35.82
CA LYS A 158 -1.66 9.83 -36.21
C LYS A 158 -2.75 10.13 -35.19
N GLU A 159 -3.43 9.13 -34.68
CA GLU A 159 -4.43 9.31 -33.62
C GLU A 159 -3.82 9.86 -32.35
N LEU A 160 -2.62 9.40 -31.98
CA LEU A 160 -1.88 9.92 -30.83
C LEU A 160 -1.50 11.39 -31.04
N GLU A 161 -1.06 11.77 -32.24
CA GLU A 161 -0.73 13.15 -32.54
C GLU A 161 -1.97 14.05 -32.57
N GLU A 162 -3.08 13.62 -33.14
CA GLU A 162 -4.35 14.34 -33.10
C GLU A 162 -4.84 14.53 -31.65
N PHE A 163 -4.68 13.51 -30.81
CA PHE A 163 -4.99 13.62 -29.38
C PHE A 163 -4.11 14.66 -28.70
N LYS A 164 -2.79 14.60 -28.90
CA LYS A 164 -1.85 15.57 -28.35
C LYS A 164 -2.14 16.99 -28.86
N ALA A 165 -2.38 17.18 -30.13
CA ALA A 165 -2.69 18.47 -30.72
C ALA A 165 -4.00 19.08 -30.16
N ARG A 166 -5.01 18.24 -29.92
CA ARG A 166 -6.26 18.66 -29.29
C ARG A 166 -6.01 19.13 -27.86
N HIS A 167 -5.24 18.37 -27.08
CA HIS A 167 -4.97 18.67 -25.66
C HIS A 167 -3.99 19.84 -25.50
N ALA A 168 -3.07 20.04 -26.43
CA ALA A 168 -2.15 21.17 -26.44
C ALA A 168 -2.87 22.55 -26.52
N LYS A 169 -4.15 22.57 -26.94
CA LYS A 169 -4.95 23.78 -26.94
C LYS A 169 -5.45 24.18 -25.55
N ALA A 170 -5.48 23.24 -24.61
CA ALA A 170 -5.89 23.48 -23.23
C ALA A 170 -4.69 24.00 -22.41
N THR A 171 -4.33 25.25 -22.64
CA THR A 171 -3.22 25.93 -21.96
C THR A 171 -3.73 26.86 -20.88
N VAL A 172 -2.95 27.03 -19.82
CA VAL A 172 -3.17 28.01 -18.76
C VAL A 172 -2.12 29.10 -18.89
N ALA A 173 -2.54 30.35 -18.78
CA ALA A 173 -1.62 31.49 -18.84
C ALA A 173 -0.68 31.45 -17.63
N ILE A 174 0.61 31.60 -17.87
CA ILE A 174 1.67 31.64 -16.85
C ILE A 174 2.17 33.07 -16.75
N GLY A 175 2.37 33.55 -15.53
CA GLY A 175 2.99 34.83 -15.20
C GLY A 175 4.23 34.62 -14.34
N GLU A 176 4.85 35.69 -13.90
CA GLU A 176 5.98 35.67 -12.98
C GLU A 176 5.56 36.16 -11.59
N LEU A 177 5.93 35.43 -10.54
CA LEU A 177 5.70 35.84 -9.16
C LEU A 177 6.63 36.98 -8.75
N LYS A 178 7.86 36.93 -9.25
CA LYS A 178 8.87 37.95 -8.92
C LYS A 178 8.46 39.31 -9.47
N GLY A 179 8.29 40.27 -8.57
CA GLY A 179 7.88 41.63 -8.92
C GLY A 179 6.37 41.83 -9.11
N TYR A 180 5.57 40.81 -8.87
CA TYR A 180 4.12 40.96 -8.92
C TYR A 180 3.59 41.75 -7.73
N THR A 181 2.83 42.82 -7.98
CA THR A 181 2.30 43.73 -6.95
C THR A 181 0.77 43.78 -6.87
N GLY A 182 0.10 42.98 -7.70
CA GLY A 182 -1.38 42.87 -7.70
C GLY A 182 -1.92 41.92 -6.64
N LYS A 183 -3.23 41.78 -6.58
CA LYS A 183 -3.87 40.76 -5.75
C LYS A 183 -3.55 39.37 -6.28
N ALA A 184 -3.21 38.48 -5.38
CA ALA A 184 -2.97 37.08 -5.70
C ALA A 184 -3.80 36.18 -4.78
N TYR A 185 -4.15 35.01 -5.30
CA TYR A 185 -4.91 33.99 -4.59
C TYR A 185 -4.05 32.74 -4.49
N ILE A 186 -3.99 32.16 -3.31
CA ILE A 186 -3.30 30.90 -3.06
C ILE A 186 -4.32 29.78 -2.92
N GLY A 187 -4.11 28.69 -3.65
CA GLY A 187 -4.84 27.44 -3.52
C GLY A 187 -3.91 26.34 -3.04
N ILE A 188 -4.34 25.59 -2.04
CA ILE A 188 -3.58 24.45 -1.49
C ILE A 188 -4.47 23.21 -1.52
N ASP A 189 -3.97 22.13 -2.13
CA ASP A 189 -4.57 20.80 -2.10
C ASP A 189 -3.63 19.86 -1.33
N ALA A 190 -4.03 19.48 -0.12
CA ALA A 190 -3.28 18.59 0.74
C ALA A 190 -3.89 17.19 0.71
N GLY A 191 -3.38 16.35 -0.16
CA GLY A 191 -3.76 14.95 -0.23
C GLY A 191 -3.02 14.08 0.79
N SER A 192 -3.39 12.82 0.87
CA SER A 192 -2.76 11.84 1.78
C SER A 192 -1.30 11.52 1.43
N THR A 193 -0.88 11.74 0.19
CA THR A 193 0.47 11.41 -0.30
C THR A 193 1.21 12.58 -0.93
N THR A 194 0.48 13.58 -1.41
CA THR A 194 1.05 14.72 -2.14
C THR A 194 0.41 16.02 -1.73
N LEU A 195 1.21 17.07 -1.77
CA LEU A 195 0.79 18.45 -1.60
C LEU A 195 0.92 19.18 -2.94
N LYS A 196 -0.09 19.99 -3.27
CA LYS A 196 -0.04 20.94 -4.38
C LYS A 196 -0.35 22.33 -3.84
N ALA A 197 0.41 23.30 -4.29
CA ALA A 197 0.16 24.71 -4.01
C ALA A 197 0.23 25.48 -5.31
N THR A 198 -0.67 26.43 -5.48
CA THR A 198 -0.70 27.29 -6.66
C THR A 198 -1.04 28.71 -6.24
N VAL A 199 -0.30 29.68 -6.78
CA VAL A 199 -0.61 31.09 -6.64
C VAL A 199 -1.08 31.60 -8.00
N ILE A 200 -2.23 32.22 -8.04
CA ILE A 200 -2.80 32.83 -9.25
C ILE A 200 -3.02 34.32 -9.07
N SER A 201 -2.76 35.06 -10.12
CA SER A 201 -3.06 36.49 -10.20
C SER A 201 -4.56 36.77 -10.36
N GLU A 202 -4.96 38.02 -10.19
CA GLU A 202 -6.34 38.48 -10.39
C GLU A 202 -6.83 38.25 -11.84
N ASP A 203 -5.93 38.34 -12.81
CA ASP A 203 -6.18 38.04 -14.23
C ASP A 203 -6.00 36.55 -14.60
N LYS A 204 -6.01 35.67 -13.59
CA LYS A 204 -6.00 34.19 -13.71
C LYS A 204 -4.76 33.59 -14.36
N LYS A 205 -3.60 34.23 -14.21
CA LYS A 205 -2.31 33.64 -14.58
C LYS A 205 -1.73 32.87 -13.42
N ILE A 206 -1.13 31.71 -13.67
CA ILE A 206 -0.35 30.99 -12.66
C ILE A 206 0.96 31.71 -12.43
N LEU A 207 1.14 32.27 -11.23
CA LEU A 207 2.36 32.96 -10.82
C LEU A 207 3.37 31.98 -10.20
N PHE A 208 2.88 30.94 -9.54
CA PHE A 208 3.67 29.90 -8.90
C PHE A 208 2.89 28.61 -8.81
N SER A 209 3.57 27.49 -8.96
CA SER A 209 2.99 26.18 -8.70
C SER A 209 4.03 25.24 -8.10
N GLN A 210 3.62 24.44 -7.13
CA GLN A 210 4.43 23.45 -6.46
C GLN A 210 3.67 22.13 -6.37
N TYR A 211 4.35 21.05 -6.69
CA TYR A 211 3.85 19.67 -6.51
C TYR A 211 4.94 18.85 -5.84
N GLN A 212 4.65 18.28 -4.69
CA GLN A 212 5.63 17.45 -3.98
C GLN A 212 4.97 16.37 -3.13
N SER A 213 5.73 15.33 -2.82
CA SER A 213 5.33 14.31 -1.85
C SER A 213 5.30 14.90 -0.45
N ASN A 214 4.27 14.58 0.34
CA ASN A 214 4.18 14.94 1.75
C ASN A 214 4.74 13.85 2.68
N SER A 215 5.32 12.79 2.14
CA SER A 215 5.89 11.67 2.91
C SER A 215 4.93 11.09 3.96
N GLY A 216 3.63 11.15 3.70
CA GLY A 216 2.58 10.72 4.62
C GLY A 216 2.26 11.70 5.76
N ASN A 217 2.91 12.87 5.80
CA ASN A 217 2.64 13.90 6.81
C ASN A 217 2.42 15.28 6.16
N PRO A 218 1.18 15.60 5.74
CA PRO A 218 0.89 16.87 5.11
C PRO A 218 1.16 18.08 6.01
N CYS A 219 1.04 17.93 7.33
CA CYS A 219 1.21 19.05 8.27
C CYS A 219 2.64 19.59 8.32
N LEU A 220 3.66 18.74 8.15
CA LEU A 220 5.06 19.18 8.17
C LEU A 220 5.39 20.19 7.07
N LEU A 221 4.73 20.09 5.94
CA LEU A 221 4.96 20.98 4.79
C LEU A 221 4.30 22.37 4.95
N TYR A 222 3.30 22.49 5.83
CA TYR A 222 2.71 23.82 6.14
C TYR A 222 3.46 24.57 7.22
N THR A 223 4.18 23.86 8.06
CA THR A 223 4.78 24.40 9.29
C THR A 223 6.30 24.45 9.23
N SER A 224 6.93 23.85 8.20
CA SER A 224 8.35 24.05 7.98
C SER A 224 8.57 25.47 7.45
N ASP A 225 9.29 26.28 8.21
CA ASP A 225 9.82 27.54 7.72
C ASP A 225 10.65 27.27 6.46
N ALA A 226 10.17 27.77 5.35
CA ALA A 226 10.84 27.65 4.07
C ALA A 226 11.96 28.70 4.00
#